data_4785b215a89b3ffc51fad5dc2926d1f0
#
_entry.id   4785b215a89b3ffc51fad5dc2926d1f0
#
_cell.length_a   1.000
_cell.length_b   1.000
_cell.length_c   1.000
_cell.angle_alpha   90.00
_cell.angle_beta   90.00
_cell.angle_gamma   90.00
#
_symmetry.space_group_name_H-M   'P 1'
#
loop_
_entity.id
_entity.type
_entity.pdbx_description
1 polymer ?
#
loop_
_entity_poly.entity_id
_entity_poly.type
_entity_poly.pdbx_seq_one_letter_code
_entity_poly.pdbx_strand_id
1 'polypeptide(L)'
;MQTFVRVVDTGSFSAAARQLSIGQPAVSKTIAQLEDRLGVRLLTRSTRGLTPSEAGLRFYERARRSIEEADEADLAARGEGAGLTGVLRVSAAATFASLHIVPRLRDFLGSHPGLQMELILDDRVIDLVEEGVDVSFRMGDLADSAATARRLATGPRVVLGTPAYFAIAGEPSGPADLAAHEAIVHTQGRAGAWAFARLGSQVVVTLQGRLRTSSAEGVRAAVCAHLGLTIASTWMFAPELASGVVKPVLQDWTLPGIDLWAVYPTGRLASAKARAFVDFVALAIAGDTHLRGDSVSRRAGP
;
A
#
# COMPACT_ATOMS: atom_id res chain seq x y z
N MET A 1 -21.35 20.96 7.05
CA MET A 1 -20.58 19.70 7.00
C MET A 1 -19.86 19.43 8.32
N GLN A 2 -19.03 20.31 8.84
CA GLN A 2 -18.29 20.14 10.11
C GLN A 2 -19.18 19.71 11.29
N THR A 3 -20.35 20.39 11.48
CA THR A 3 -21.30 20.04 12.53
C THR A 3 -21.81 18.60 12.43
N PHE A 4 -22.09 18.14 11.20
CA PHE A 4 -22.57 16.78 10.96
C PHE A 4 -21.48 15.75 11.28
N VAL A 5 -20.26 15.95 10.77
CA VAL A 5 -19.13 15.07 11.07
C VAL A 5 -18.93 14.97 12.58
N ARG A 6 -18.93 16.10 13.30
CA ARG A 6 -18.76 16.12 14.76
C ARG A 6 -19.88 15.38 15.51
N VAL A 7 -21.13 15.46 15.02
CA VAL A 7 -22.26 14.72 15.61
C VAL A 7 -22.09 13.21 15.41
N VAL A 8 -21.61 12.77 14.25
CA VAL A 8 -21.35 11.35 13.98
C VAL A 8 -20.20 10.85 14.85
N ASP A 9 -19.07 11.59 14.90
CA ASP A 9 -17.88 11.23 15.70
C ASP A 9 -18.21 11.06 17.19
N THR A 10 -19.08 11.91 17.73
CA THR A 10 -19.41 11.90 19.15
C THR A 10 -20.64 11.03 19.49
N GLY A 11 -21.41 10.62 18.49
CA GLY A 11 -22.69 9.93 18.69
C GLY A 11 -23.75 10.75 19.43
N SER A 12 -23.54 12.08 19.62
CA SER A 12 -24.37 12.91 20.48
C SER A 12 -24.40 14.37 20.06
N PHE A 13 -25.61 14.93 19.92
CA PHE A 13 -25.78 16.35 19.67
C PHE A 13 -25.20 17.24 20.79
N SER A 14 -25.36 16.82 22.04
CA SER A 14 -24.85 17.58 23.20
C SER A 14 -23.32 17.54 23.28
N ALA A 15 -22.72 16.41 22.97
CA ALA A 15 -21.25 16.28 22.95
C ALA A 15 -20.65 17.09 21.79
N ALA A 16 -21.25 17.01 20.60
CA ALA A 16 -20.85 17.82 19.46
C ALA A 16 -20.97 19.33 19.75
N ALA A 17 -22.05 19.74 20.38
CA ALA A 17 -22.30 21.14 20.77
C ALA A 17 -21.18 21.67 21.69
N ARG A 18 -20.79 20.89 22.69
CA ARG A 18 -19.66 21.25 23.59
C ARG A 18 -18.34 21.40 22.84
N GLN A 19 -18.02 20.45 21.95
CA GLN A 19 -16.77 20.48 21.18
C GLN A 19 -16.71 21.64 20.19
N LEU A 20 -17.88 22.01 19.62
CA LEU A 20 -17.98 23.14 18.68
C LEU A 20 -18.19 24.50 19.38
N SER A 21 -18.29 24.52 20.71
CA SER A 21 -18.57 25.72 21.50
C SER A 21 -19.83 26.48 21.06
N ILE A 22 -20.88 25.72 20.66
CA ILE A 22 -22.19 26.26 20.24
C ILE A 22 -23.32 25.57 21.03
N GLY A 23 -24.50 26.18 21.02
CA GLY A 23 -25.66 25.60 21.69
C GLY A 23 -26.20 24.33 20.97
N GLN A 24 -26.68 23.33 21.72
CA GLN A 24 -27.29 22.13 21.14
C GLN A 24 -28.46 22.43 20.16
N PRO A 25 -29.34 23.42 20.41
CA PRO A 25 -30.37 23.80 19.44
C PRO A 25 -29.79 24.23 18.07
N ALA A 26 -28.64 24.93 18.09
CA ALA A 26 -27.96 25.35 16.86
C ALA A 26 -27.42 24.15 16.08
N VAL A 27 -26.83 23.16 16.76
CA VAL A 27 -26.39 21.89 16.16
C VAL A 27 -27.58 21.19 15.51
N SER A 28 -28.69 21.01 16.23
CA SER A 28 -29.89 20.34 15.72
C SER A 28 -30.47 21.06 14.50
N LYS A 29 -30.53 22.39 14.53
CA LYS A 29 -31.00 23.22 13.40
C LYS A 29 -30.08 23.06 12.20
N THR A 30 -28.77 23.08 12.38
CA THR A 30 -27.79 22.92 11.28
C THR A 30 -27.93 21.55 10.61
N ILE A 31 -28.14 20.48 11.40
CA ILE A 31 -28.36 19.15 10.86
C ILE A 31 -29.67 19.07 10.07
N ALA A 32 -30.78 19.60 10.62
CA ALA A 32 -32.07 19.62 9.94
C ALA A 32 -31.97 20.37 8.58
N GLN A 33 -31.36 21.54 8.57
CA GLN A 33 -31.11 22.31 7.34
C GLN A 33 -30.25 21.56 6.32
N LEU A 34 -29.27 20.78 6.78
CA LEU A 34 -28.43 19.97 5.92
C LEU A 34 -29.27 18.83 5.27
N GLU A 35 -30.07 18.11 6.07
CA GLU A 35 -30.94 17.05 5.62
C GLU A 35 -32.01 17.58 4.64
N ASP A 36 -32.61 18.72 4.95
CA ASP A 36 -33.59 19.38 4.07
C ASP A 36 -32.98 19.76 2.71
N ARG A 37 -31.77 20.35 2.73
CA ARG A 37 -31.05 20.70 1.49
C ARG A 37 -30.72 19.50 0.63
N LEU A 38 -30.39 18.36 1.28
CA LEU A 38 -30.00 17.12 0.57
C LEU A 38 -31.22 16.26 0.21
N GLY A 39 -32.39 16.53 0.78
CA GLY A 39 -33.63 15.76 0.57
C GLY A 39 -33.56 14.37 1.19
N VAL A 40 -32.62 14.10 2.10
CA VAL A 40 -32.45 12.77 2.71
C VAL A 40 -32.10 12.89 4.19
N ARG A 41 -32.54 11.89 4.98
CA ARG A 41 -32.13 11.79 6.38
C ARG A 41 -30.73 11.21 6.47
N LEU A 42 -29.86 11.92 7.19
CA LEU A 42 -28.47 11.51 7.43
C LEU A 42 -28.30 10.81 8.78
N LEU A 43 -29.18 11.10 9.75
CA LEU A 43 -29.14 10.56 11.10
C LEU A 43 -30.44 9.85 11.44
N THR A 44 -30.33 8.71 12.12
CA THR A 44 -31.43 7.96 12.70
C THR A 44 -31.29 7.88 14.21
N ARG A 45 -32.40 8.00 14.94
CA ARG A 45 -32.47 7.76 16.36
C ARG A 45 -32.99 6.37 16.63
N SER A 46 -32.24 5.58 17.37
CA SER A 46 -32.68 4.27 17.85
C SER A 46 -32.62 4.21 19.36
N THR A 47 -33.14 3.16 19.96
CA THR A 47 -33.02 2.88 21.39
C THR A 47 -31.57 2.72 21.86
N ARG A 48 -30.65 2.51 20.92
CA ARG A 48 -29.20 2.39 21.16
C ARG A 48 -28.43 3.71 20.99
N GLY A 49 -29.12 4.81 20.63
CA GLY A 49 -28.52 6.11 20.46
C GLY A 49 -28.71 6.71 19.06
N LEU A 50 -27.88 7.70 18.76
CA LEU A 50 -27.85 8.40 17.49
C LEU A 50 -26.82 7.71 16.55
N THR A 51 -27.31 7.27 15.40
CA THR A 51 -26.47 6.59 14.39
C THR A 51 -26.67 7.22 13.01
N PRO A 52 -25.66 7.26 12.15
CA PRO A 52 -25.83 7.67 10.77
C PRO A 52 -26.69 6.65 10.00
N SER A 53 -27.51 7.15 9.07
CA SER A 53 -28.18 6.33 8.06
C SER A 53 -27.14 5.85 7.00
N GLU A 54 -27.55 4.99 6.08
CA GLU A 54 -26.68 4.60 4.96
C GLU A 54 -26.27 5.82 4.11
N ALA A 55 -27.21 6.74 3.83
CA ALA A 55 -26.91 8.01 3.19
C ALA A 55 -26.00 8.89 4.05
N GLY A 56 -26.20 8.86 5.37
CA GLY A 56 -25.36 9.55 6.35
C GLY A 56 -23.94 9.03 6.37
N LEU A 57 -23.70 7.74 6.31
CA LEU A 57 -22.36 7.16 6.23
C LEU A 57 -21.64 7.60 4.95
N ARG A 58 -22.28 7.47 3.79
CA ARG A 58 -21.72 7.95 2.53
C ARG A 58 -21.40 9.45 2.55
N PHE A 59 -22.29 10.26 3.13
CA PHE A 59 -22.09 11.70 3.27
C PHE A 59 -20.97 12.01 4.28
N TYR A 60 -20.89 11.28 5.40
CA TYR A 60 -19.85 11.44 6.42
C TYR A 60 -18.46 11.31 5.84
N GLU A 61 -18.20 10.23 5.10
CA GLU A 61 -16.91 9.99 4.46
C GLU A 61 -16.51 11.13 3.51
N ARG A 62 -17.45 11.60 2.70
CA ARG A 62 -17.20 12.70 1.75
C ARG A 62 -17.03 14.05 2.45
N ALA A 63 -17.86 14.33 3.46
CA ALA A 63 -17.81 15.59 4.21
C ALA A 63 -16.52 15.72 5.01
N ARG A 64 -16.07 14.63 5.64
CA ARG A 64 -14.79 14.57 6.38
C ARG A 64 -13.62 14.92 5.46
N ARG A 65 -13.54 14.31 4.28
CA ARG A 65 -12.50 14.62 3.29
C ARG A 65 -12.52 16.06 2.81
N SER A 66 -13.72 16.61 2.55
CA SER A 66 -13.84 18.02 2.12
C SER A 66 -13.38 19.00 3.18
N ILE A 67 -13.58 18.68 4.46
CA ILE A 67 -13.09 19.47 5.58
C ILE A 67 -11.56 19.39 5.65
N GLU A 68 -11.00 18.18 5.56
CA GLU A 68 -9.57 17.95 5.57
C GLU A 68 -8.86 18.70 4.42
N GLU A 69 -9.45 18.71 3.22
CA GLU A 69 -8.92 19.48 2.08
C GLU A 69 -8.98 20.99 2.29
N ALA A 70 -10.05 21.48 2.93
CA ALA A 70 -10.14 22.91 3.27
C ALA A 70 -9.08 23.30 4.31
N ASP A 71 -8.88 22.48 5.33
CA ASP A 71 -7.86 22.69 6.37
C ASP A 71 -6.45 22.64 5.75
N GLU A 72 -6.19 21.77 4.77
CA GLU A 72 -4.93 21.73 4.03
C GLU A 72 -4.70 22.97 3.16
N ALA A 73 -5.76 23.53 2.54
CA ALA A 73 -5.65 24.77 1.81
C ALA A 73 -5.28 25.94 2.71
N ASP A 74 -5.87 26.01 3.92
CA ASP A 74 -5.52 26.98 4.95
C ASP A 74 -4.07 26.84 5.42
N LEU A 75 -3.59 25.61 5.61
CA LEU A 75 -2.19 25.34 5.96
C LEU A 75 -1.23 25.74 4.85
N ALA A 76 -1.54 25.43 3.60
CA ALA A 76 -0.74 25.83 2.43
C ALA A 76 -0.62 27.36 2.33
N ALA A 77 -1.69 28.10 2.64
CA ALA A 77 -1.70 29.55 2.63
C ALA A 77 -0.85 30.17 3.77
N ARG A 78 -0.68 29.46 4.89
CA ARG A 78 0.11 29.91 6.05
C ARG A 78 1.62 29.70 5.91
N GLY A 79 2.08 28.96 4.89
CA GLY A 79 3.49 28.74 4.60
C GLY A 79 4.10 27.51 5.29
N GLU A 80 5.38 27.22 5.01
CA GLU A 80 6.11 25.98 5.37
C GLU A 80 6.29 25.70 6.88
N GLY A 81 5.77 26.52 7.77
CA GLY A 81 5.90 26.33 9.24
C GLY A 81 4.78 25.54 9.91
N ALA A 82 3.68 25.25 9.21
CA ALA A 82 2.55 24.51 9.76
C ALA A 82 2.75 23.01 9.56
N GLY A 83 3.00 22.26 10.64
CA GLY A 83 3.17 20.81 10.60
C GLY A 83 1.96 20.09 9.98
N LEU A 84 2.19 18.93 9.37
CA LEU A 84 1.11 18.11 8.82
C LEU A 84 0.16 17.64 9.94
N THR A 85 -1.14 17.71 9.68
CA THR A 85 -2.19 17.34 10.65
C THR A 85 -3.30 16.51 10.00
N GLY A 86 -4.22 15.99 10.81
CA GLY A 86 -5.35 15.19 10.35
C GLY A 86 -5.00 13.72 10.11
N VAL A 87 -5.78 13.02 9.29
CA VAL A 87 -5.61 11.59 9.01
C VAL A 87 -5.05 11.40 7.61
N LEU A 88 -3.94 10.68 7.49
CA LEU A 88 -3.37 10.21 6.22
C LEU A 88 -3.75 8.74 6.02
N ARG A 89 -4.55 8.46 5.00
CA ARG A 89 -4.95 7.10 4.62
C ARG A 89 -4.10 6.57 3.49
N VAL A 90 -3.35 5.52 3.77
CA VAL A 90 -2.40 4.91 2.84
C VAL A 90 -2.78 3.47 2.58
N SER A 91 -2.91 3.12 1.30
CA SER A 91 -3.01 1.71 0.89
C SER A 91 -1.65 1.21 0.40
N ALA A 92 -1.32 -0.04 0.68
CA ALA A 92 -0.09 -0.65 0.18
C ALA A 92 -0.18 -2.17 0.12
N ALA A 93 0.65 -2.79 -0.73
CA ALA A 93 0.88 -4.23 -0.73
C ALA A 93 1.38 -4.66 0.66
N ALA A 94 0.70 -5.64 1.27
CA ALA A 94 0.86 -5.97 2.70
C ALA A 94 2.31 -6.29 3.08
N THR A 95 2.95 -7.21 2.37
CA THR A 95 4.32 -7.61 2.66
C THR A 95 5.32 -6.47 2.47
N PHE A 96 5.18 -5.69 1.38
CA PHE A 96 6.05 -4.55 1.13
C PHE A 96 5.94 -3.50 2.23
N ALA A 97 4.72 -3.15 2.62
CA ALA A 97 4.50 -2.18 3.69
C ALA A 97 5.07 -2.66 5.02
N SER A 98 4.81 -3.90 5.40
CA SER A 98 5.29 -4.49 6.67
C SER A 98 6.81 -4.52 6.77
N LEU A 99 7.50 -4.79 5.67
CA LEU A 99 8.97 -4.88 5.65
C LEU A 99 9.66 -3.52 5.46
N HIS A 100 9.08 -2.61 4.68
CA HIS A 100 9.82 -1.43 4.20
C HIS A 100 9.20 -0.09 4.60
N ILE A 101 7.90 -0.03 4.89
CA ILE A 101 7.22 1.20 5.30
C ILE A 101 7.07 1.26 6.82
N VAL A 102 6.40 0.27 7.41
CA VAL A 102 6.04 0.26 8.84
C VAL A 102 7.25 0.45 9.77
N PRO A 103 8.40 -0.20 9.57
CA PRO A 103 9.56 0.00 10.45
C PRO A 103 10.10 1.44 10.48
N ARG A 104 9.77 2.24 9.46
CA ARG A 104 10.24 3.63 9.31
C ARG A 104 9.21 4.68 9.75
N LEU A 105 7.97 4.26 10.06
CA LEU A 105 6.89 5.19 10.41
C LEU A 105 7.16 5.98 11.70
N ARG A 106 7.98 5.44 12.60
CA ARG A 106 8.35 6.15 13.82
C ARG A 106 8.97 7.52 13.52
N ASP A 107 9.86 7.58 12.53
CA ASP A 107 10.56 8.81 12.18
C ASP A 107 9.61 9.81 11.50
N PHE A 108 8.76 9.33 10.60
CA PHE A 108 7.78 10.17 9.91
C PHE A 108 6.73 10.73 10.87
N LEU A 109 6.12 9.89 11.70
CA LEU A 109 5.10 10.31 12.67
C LEU A 109 5.72 11.17 13.79
N GLY A 110 6.96 10.89 14.19
CA GLY A 110 7.68 11.71 15.16
C GLY A 110 7.92 13.14 14.67
N SER A 111 8.13 13.32 13.37
CA SER A 111 8.29 14.64 12.74
C SER A 111 6.95 15.37 12.54
N HIS A 112 5.82 14.67 12.65
CA HIS A 112 4.48 15.21 12.41
C HIS A 112 3.49 14.82 13.53
N PRO A 113 3.63 15.37 14.76
CA PRO A 113 2.86 14.94 15.93
C PRO A 113 1.35 15.17 15.82
N GLY A 114 0.90 16.06 14.94
CA GLY A 114 -0.52 16.29 14.65
C GLY A 114 -1.12 15.36 13.62
N LEU A 115 -0.31 14.46 13.00
CA LEU A 115 -0.75 13.55 11.96
C LEU A 115 -1.12 12.19 12.54
N GLN A 116 -2.27 11.68 12.14
CA GLN A 116 -2.67 10.28 12.33
C GLN A 116 -2.54 9.53 11.01
N MET A 117 -2.25 8.23 11.06
CA MET A 117 -2.13 7.41 9.87
C MET A 117 -3.02 6.18 9.96
N GLU A 118 -3.74 5.89 8.87
CA GLU A 118 -4.48 4.65 8.65
C GLU A 118 -3.83 3.89 7.51
N LEU A 119 -3.40 2.65 7.77
CA LEU A 119 -2.80 1.77 6.75
C LEU A 119 -3.82 0.70 6.33
N ILE A 120 -4.12 0.65 5.04
CA ILE A 120 -4.94 -0.39 4.41
C ILE A 120 -3.99 -1.31 3.66
N LEU A 121 -3.67 -2.46 4.27
CA LEU A 121 -2.71 -3.41 3.74
C LEU A 121 -3.44 -4.54 3.00
N ASP A 122 -3.44 -4.47 1.67
CA ASP A 122 -4.09 -5.45 0.80
C ASP A 122 -3.29 -5.63 -0.49
N ASP A 123 -3.12 -6.88 -0.92
CA ASP A 123 -2.46 -7.19 -2.19
C ASP A 123 -3.40 -7.00 -3.39
N ARG A 124 -4.71 -6.85 -3.17
CA ARG A 124 -5.71 -6.59 -4.21
C ARG A 124 -5.72 -5.12 -4.63
N VAL A 125 -6.16 -4.88 -5.85
CA VAL A 125 -6.45 -3.53 -6.34
C VAL A 125 -7.80 -3.08 -5.77
N ILE A 126 -7.77 -2.07 -4.90
CA ILE A 126 -8.96 -1.45 -4.28
C ILE A 126 -9.33 -0.15 -5.00
N ASP A 127 -10.58 0.27 -4.90
CA ASP A 127 -11.00 1.60 -5.35
C ASP A 127 -10.54 2.67 -4.34
N LEU A 128 -9.56 3.49 -4.75
CA LEU A 128 -8.96 4.49 -3.88
C LEU A 128 -9.93 5.62 -3.50
N VAL A 129 -10.91 5.91 -4.38
CA VAL A 129 -11.90 6.96 -4.13
C VAL A 129 -12.96 6.46 -3.16
N GLU A 130 -13.46 5.25 -3.35
CA GLU A 130 -14.47 4.63 -2.49
C GLU A 130 -13.91 4.41 -1.07
N GLU A 131 -12.70 3.85 -0.97
CA GLU A 131 -12.01 3.57 0.29
C GLU A 131 -11.42 4.82 0.97
N GLY A 132 -11.45 5.96 0.30
CA GLY A 132 -10.96 7.20 0.86
C GLY A 132 -9.47 7.31 1.03
N VAL A 133 -8.73 6.58 0.23
CA VAL A 133 -7.27 6.55 0.27
C VAL A 133 -6.69 7.84 -0.29
N ASP A 134 -5.68 8.42 0.38
CA ASP A 134 -4.95 9.60 -0.07
C ASP A 134 -3.84 9.22 -1.05
N VAL A 135 -3.18 8.07 -0.82
CA VAL A 135 -2.14 7.52 -1.70
C VAL A 135 -2.05 6.01 -1.54
N SER A 136 -1.78 5.30 -2.65
CA SER A 136 -1.57 3.85 -2.68
C SER A 136 -0.17 3.51 -3.19
N PHE A 137 0.57 2.65 -2.47
CA PHE A 137 1.84 2.09 -2.93
C PHE A 137 1.59 0.75 -3.61
N ARG A 138 1.74 0.72 -4.93
CA ARG A 138 1.47 -0.46 -5.77
C ARG A 138 2.71 -1.02 -6.41
N MET A 139 2.74 -2.35 -6.52
CA MET A 139 3.85 -3.09 -7.10
C MET A 139 3.47 -3.66 -8.46
N GLY A 140 4.39 -3.57 -9.43
CA GLY A 140 4.22 -4.15 -10.76
C GLY A 140 3.67 -3.19 -11.80
N ASP A 141 3.07 -3.75 -12.86
CA ASP A 141 2.53 -2.98 -13.98
C ASP A 141 1.23 -2.28 -13.53
N LEU A 142 1.10 -1.00 -13.84
CA LEU A 142 -0.17 -0.29 -13.67
C LEU A 142 -1.03 -0.57 -14.91
N ALA A 143 -2.28 -0.99 -14.69
CA ALA A 143 -3.28 -0.94 -15.75
C ALA A 143 -3.49 0.53 -16.17
N ASP A 144 -3.84 0.78 -17.44
CA ASP A 144 -4.22 2.10 -17.94
C ASP A 144 -5.41 2.64 -17.15
N SER A 145 -5.14 3.21 -15.99
CA SER A 145 -6.12 3.88 -15.16
C SER A 145 -5.88 5.37 -15.25
N ALA A 146 -6.95 6.17 -15.26
CA ALA A 146 -6.89 7.63 -15.23
C ALA A 146 -6.28 8.19 -13.91
N ALA A 147 -5.68 7.36 -13.07
CA ALA A 147 -5.03 7.74 -11.83
C ALA A 147 -3.68 8.42 -12.11
N THR A 148 -3.37 9.47 -11.36
CA THR A 148 -2.04 10.06 -11.36
C THR A 148 -1.08 9.13 -10.61
N ALA A 149 -0.02 8.69 -11.27
CA ALA A 149 0.96 7.78 -10.70
C ALA A 149 2.39 8.33 -10.84
N ARG A 150 3.20 8.13 -9.80
CA ARG A 150 4.63 8.41 -9.80
C ARG A 150 5.39 7.12 -9.55
N ARG A 151 6.28 6.72 -10.46
CA ARG A 151 7.21 5.62 -10.23
C ARG A 151 8.27 6.06 -9.23
N LEU A 152 8.44 5.30 -8.16
CA LEU A 152 9.38 5.60 -7.09
C LEU A 152 10.69 4.83 -7.26
N ALA A 153 10.60 3.56 -7.65
CA ALA A 153 11.76 2.70 -7.82
C ALA A 153 11.40 1.49 -8.71
N THR A 154 12.43 0.79 -9.17
CA THR A 154 12.33 -0.52 -9.80
C THR A 154 13.22 -1.49 -9.02
N GLY A 155 12.63 -2.56 -8.49
CA GLY A 155 13.33 -3.61 -7.76
C GLY A 155 13.66 -4.81 -8.62
N PRO A 156 14.78 -5.51 -8.34
CA PRO A 156 15.12 -6.73 -9.06
C PRO A 156 14.19 -7.89 -8.67
N ARG A 157 13.99 -8.79 -9.62
CA ARG A 157 13.38 -10.10 -9.38
C ARG A 157 14.44 -11.18 -9.49
N VAL A 158 14.28 -12.21 -8.70
CA VAL A 158 15.15 -13.38 -8.65
C VAL A 158 14.30 -14.65 -8.57
N VAL A 159 14.86 -15.76 -9.05
CA VAL A 159 14.38 -17.10 -8.71
C VAL A 159 14.98 -17.47 -7.37
N LEU A 160 14.18 -17.88 -6.42
CA LEU A 160 14.67 -18.24 -5.09
C LEU A 160 13.89 -19.43 -4.49
N GLY A 161 14.54 -20.10 -3.57
CA GLY A 161 13.99 -21.16 -2.75
C GLY A 161 14.87 -21.40 -1.54
N THR A 162 14.48 -22.29 -0.66
CA THR A 162 15.31 -22.63 0.50
C THR A 162 16.44 -23.61 0.12
N PRO A 163 17.59 -23.56 0.80
CA PRO A 163 18.64 -24.57 0.64
C PRO A 163 18.12 -26.01 0.84
N ALA A 164 17.21 -26.21 1.81
CA ALA A 164 16.60 -27.51 2.08
C ALA A 164 15.76 -28.04 0.90
N TYR A 165 15.00 -27.17 0.24
CA TYR A 165 14.28 -27.55 -0.98
C TYR A 165 15.24 -27.96 -2.10
N PHE A 166 16.27 -27.16 -2.36
CA PHE A 166 17.26 -27.46 -3.41
C PHE A 166 18.13 -28.69 -3.11
N ALA A 167 18.35 -29.03 -1.84
CA ALA A 167 19.06 -30.27 -1.47
C ALA A 167 18.31 -31.53 -1.93
N ILE A 168 16.99 -31.46 -2.04
CA ILE A 168 16.14 -32.57 -2.48
C ILE A 168 15.85 -32.52 -3.99
N ALA A 169 15.47 -31.30 -4.47
CA ALA A 169 15.01 -31.11 -5.85
C ALA A 169 16.15 -30.85 -6.85
N GLY A 170 17.37 -30.61 -6.36
CA GLY A 170 18.47 -30.07 -7.17
C GLY A 170 18.37 -28.57 -7.39
N GLU A 171 19.46 -27.94 -7.83
CA GLU A 171 19.44 -26.55 -8.25
C GLU A 171 19.27 -26.46 -9.77
N PRO A 172 18.39 -25.58 -10.29
CA PRO A 172 18.27 -25.40 -11.72
C PRO A 172 19.56 -24.78 -12.29
N SER A 173 20.06 -25.36 -13.37
CA SER A 173 21.26 -24.88 -14.11
C SER A 173 20.88 -23.84 -15.17
N GLY A 174 19.61 -23.83 -15.59
CA GLY A 174 19.07 -22.91 -16.57
C GLY A 174 17.57 -22.69 -16.40
N PRO A 175 17.00 -21.67 -17.06
CA PRO A 175 15.56 -21.37 -16.97
C PRO A 175 14.64 -22.53 -17.38
N ALA A 176 15.09 -23.38 -18.32
CA ALA A 176 14.32 -24.53 -18.78
C ALA A 176 14.09 -25.58 -17.66
N ASP A 177 15.03 -25.70 -16.73
CA ASP A 177 14.98 -26.67 -15.64
C ASP A 177 13.85 -26.33 -14.66
N LEU A 178 13.39 -25.07 -14.63
CA LEU A 178 12.30 -24.64 -13.77
C LEU A 178 10.98 -25.41 -14.02
N ALA A 179 10.82 -26.00 -15.19
CA ALA A 179 9.67 -26.84 -15.50
C ALA A 179 9.62 -28.15 -14.68
N ALA A 180 10.77 -28.60 -14.15
CA ALA A 180 10.88 -29.80 -13.31
C ALA A 180 10.73 -29.48 -11.82
N HIS A 181 10.62 -28.21 -11.45
CA HIS A 181 10.49 -27.79 -10.06
C HIS A 181 9.05 -27.49 -9.65
N GLU A 182 8.72 -27.72 -8.39
CA GLU A 182 7.48 -27.22 -7.80
C GLU A 182 7.60 -25.70 -7.63
N ALA A 183 6.74 -24.96 -8.33
CA ALA A 183 6.70 -23.52 -8.20
C ALA A 183 5.53 -23.07 -7.32
N ILE A 184 5.78 -22.04 -6.51
CA ILE A 184 4.75 -21.34 -5.75
C ILE A 184 4.37 -20.08 -6.54
N VAL A 185 3.11 -20.02 -6.99
CA VAL A 185 2.64 -19.01 -7.93
C VAL A 185 1.81 -17.95 -7.22
N HIS A 186 2.26 -16.71 -7.29
CA HIS A 186 1.48 -15.55 -6.86
C HIS A 186 0.46 -15.17 -7.94
N THR A 187 -0.85 -15.17 -7.60
CA THR A 187 -1.92 -14.97 -8.60
C THR A 187 -2.23 -13.51 -8.90
N GLN A 188 -1.77 -12.59 -8.07
CA GLN A 188 -1.96 -11.14 -8.25
C GLN A 188 -0.87 -10.49 -9.12
N GLY A 189 0.13 -11.25 -9.56
CA GLY A 189 1.22 -10.78 -10.39
C GLY A 189 1.05 -11.17 -11.86
N ARG A 190 2.12 -11.01 -12.66
CA ARG A 190 2.19 -11.53 -14.02
C ARG A 190 1.89 -13.03 -14.01
N ALA A 191 0.77 -13.40 -14.59
CA ALA A 191 0.40 -14.79 -14.72
C ALA A 191 1.33 -15.50 -15.70
N GLY A 192 2.26 -16.25 -15.17
CA GLY A 192 2.80 -17.43 -15.81
C GLY A 192 4.07 -17.31 -16.64
N ALA A 193 4.18 -16.41 -17.59
CA ALA A 193 5.33 -16.40 -18.52
C ALA A 193 6.43 -15.42 -18.09
N TRP A 194 7.65 -15.92 -17.90
CA TRP A 194 8.82 -15.16 -17.45
C TRP A 194 9.90 -15.17 -18.50
N ALA A 195 10.32 -13.99 -18.97
CA ALA A 195 11.41 -13.81 -19.89
C ALA A 195 12.73 -13.70 -19.13
N PHE A 196 13.60 -14.67 -19.30
CA PHE A 196 14.97 -14.67 -18.78
C PHE A 196 15.90 -14.21 -19.90
N ALA A 197 16.75 -13.23 -19.62
CA ALA A 197 17.74 -12.72 -20.58
C ALA A 197 19.16 -12.97 -20.10
N ARG A 198 20.04 -13.37 -21.02
CA ARG A 198 21.47 -13.59 -20.77
C ARG A 198 22.25 -13.44 -22.08
N LEU A 199 23.26 -12.56 -22.09
CA LEU A 199 24.18 -12.37 -23.23
C LEU A 199 23.47 -12.21 -24.60
N GLY A 200 22.38 -11.46 -24.64
CA GLY A 200 21.60 -11.24 -25.86
C GLY A 200 20.61 -12.35 -26.22
N SER A 201 20.63 -13.46 -25.50
CA SER A 201 19.65 -14.55 -25.65
C SER A 201 18.50 -14.36 -24.69
N GLN A 202 17.28 -14.76 -25.09
CA GLN A 202 16.09 -14.72 -24.27
C GLN A 202 15.40 -16.08 -24.25
N VAL A 203 15.02 -16.52 -23.06
CA VAL A 203 14.25 -17.75 -22.84
C VAL A 203 12.98 -17.39 -22.09
N VAL A 204 11.83 -17.83 -22.57
CA VAL A 204 10.56 -17.63 -21.89
C VAL A 204 10.14 -18.94 -21.22
N VAL A 205 9.90 -18.89 -19.93
CA VAL A 205 9.49 -20.04 -19.12
C VAL A 205 8.17 -19.72 -18.42
N THR A 206 7.25 -20.66 -18.44
CA THR A 206 6.01 -20.59 -17.66
C THR A 206 6.18 -21.42 -16.39
N LEU A 207 6.12 -20.75 -15.23
CA LEU A 207 6.12 -21.46 -13.95
C LEU A 207 4.79 -22.19 -13.74
N GLN A 208 4.89 -23.45 -13.39
CA GLN A 208 3.76 -24.27 -13.01
C GLN A 208 3.99 -24.83 -11.60
N GLY A 209 2.93 -24.93 -10.84
CA GLY A 209 2.99 -25.47 -9.49
C GLY A 209 1.61 -25.74 -8.93
N ARG A 210 1.56 -26.69 -7.99
CA ARG A 210 0.31 -27.10 -7.34
C ARG A 210 -0.19 -26.08 -6.32
N LEU A 211 0.69 -25.17 -5.84
CA LEU A 211 0.32 -24.12 -4.91
C LEU A 211 0.25 -22.77 -5.59
N ARG A 212 -0.92 -22.19 -5.55
CA ARG A 212 -1.22 -20.84 -6.04
C ARG A 212 -1.87 -20.04 -4.92
N THR A 213 -1.41 -18.82 -4.68
CA THR A 213 -1.93 -17.93 -3.63
C THR A 213 -2.06 -16.49 -4.13
N SER A 214 -3.06 -15.78 -3.64
CA SER A 214 -3.27 -14.35 -3.92
C SER A 214 -2.51 -13.42 -2.96
N SER A 215 -1.85 -13.99 -1.95
CA SER A 215 -1.12 -13.23 -0.94
C SER A 215 0.39 -13.38 -1.12
N ALA A 216 1.11 -12.26 -1.14
CA ALA A 216 2.57 -12.25 -1.14
C ALA A 216 3.14 -12.93 0.11
N GLU A 217 2.51 -12.73 1.28
CA GLU A 217 2.90 -13.40 2.52
C GLU A 217 2.67 -14.92 2.45
N GLY A 218 1.59 -15.35 1.77
CA GLY A 218 1.35 -16.77 1.50
C GLY A 218 2.45 -17.39 0.65
N VAL A 219 2.98 -16.68 -0.35
CA VAL A 219 4.15 -17.12 -1.13
C VAL A 219 5.37 -17.26 -0.24
N ARG A 220 5.67 -16.25 0.61
CA ARG A 220 6.82 -16.29 1.54
C ARG A 220 6.74 -17.48 2.48
N ALA A 221 5.59 -17.65 3.13
CA ALA A 221 5.37 -18.76 4.06
C ALA A 221 5.57 -20.13 3.38
N ALA A 222 5.04 -20.30 2.18
CA ALA A 222 5.14 -21.54 1.42
C ALA A 222 6.59 -21.85 1.01
N VAL A 223 7.34 -20.84 0.54
CA VAL A 223 8.78 -20.99 0.20
C VAL A 223 9.57 -21.36 1.47
N CYS A 224 9.36 -20.64 2.57
CA CYS A 224 10.06 -20.91 3.84
C CYS A 224 9.69 -22.29 4.45
N ALA A 225 8.51 -22.80 4.11
CA ALA A 225 8.10 -24.18 4.45
C ALA A 225 8.67 -25.24 3.49
N HIS A 226 9.62 -24.88 2.61
CA HIS A 226 10.30 -25.76 1.66
C HIS A 226 9.38 -26.40 0.60
N LEU A 227 8.22 -25.80 0.32
CA LEU A 227 7.24 -26.38 -0.62
C LEU A 227 7.62 -26.18 -2.09
N GLY A 228 8.60 -25.33 -2.39
CA GLY A 228 9.01 -25.07 -3.76
C GLY A 228 9.87 -23.81 -3.90
N LEU A 229 10.08 -23.42 -5.14
CA LEU A 229 10.72 -22.16 -5.52
C LEU A 229 9.68 -21.14 -6.02
N THR A 230 10.12 -19.89 -6.13
CA THR A 230 9.29 -18.82 -6.73
C THR A 230 10.14 -17.80 -7.49
N ILE A 231 9.52 -16.99 -8.35
CA ILE A 231 10.09 -15.75 -8.88
C ILE A 231 9.45 -14.60 -8.11
N ALA A 232 10.27 -13.89 -7.36
CA ALA A 232 9.81 -12.78 -6.53
C ALA A 232 10.79 -11.61 -6.55
N SER A 233 10.33 -10.43 -6.10
CA SER A 233 11.24 -9.32 -5.88
C SER A 233 12.14 -9.60 -4.66
N THR A 234 13.36 -9.10 -4.70
CA THR A 234 14.27 -9.14 -3.54
C THR A 234 13.67 -8.38 -2.35
N TRP A 235 12.82 -7.39 -2.58
CA TRP A 235 12.12 -6.65 -1.53
C TRP A 235 11.18 -7.53 -0.71
N MET A 236 10.51 -8.48 -1.40
CA MET A 236 9.55 -9.39 -0.75
C MET A 236 10.24 -10.39 0.19
N PHE A 237 11.49 -10.77 -0.10
CA PHE A 237 12.26 -11.74 0.66
C PHE A 237 13.53 -11.14 1.29
N ALA A 238 13.55 -9.82 1.53
CA ALA A 238 14.74 -9.14 2.02
C ALA A 238 15.31 -9.75 3.33
N PRO A 239 14.51 -10.04 4.38
CA PRO A 239 15.03 -10.68 5.59
C PRO A 239 15.57 -12.09 5.36
N GLU A 240 14.86 -12.89 4.56
CA GLU A 240 15.24 -14.30 4.31
C GLU A 240 16.48 -14.42 3.42
N LEU A 241 16.66 -13.48 2.47
CA LEU A 241 17.87 -13.38 1.67
C LEU A 241 19.05 -12.94 2.52
N ALA A 242 18.86 -11.97 3.42
CA ALA A 242 19.92 -11.49 4.30
C ALA A 242 20.37 -12.56 5.30
N SER A 243 19.45 -13.35 5.83
CA SER A 243 19.71 -14.43 6.80
C SER A 243 20.14 -15.77 6.16
N GLY A 244 20.00 -15.91 4.82
CA GLY A 244 20.30 -17.15 4.11
C GLY A 244 19.22 -18.24 4.26
N VAL A 245 18.07 -17.93 4.81
CA VAL A 245 16.89 -18.82 4.87
C VAL A 245 16.42 -19.21 3.47
N VAL A 246 16.50 -18.26 2.53
CA VAL A 246 16.36 -18.53 1.10
C VAL A 246 17.62 -18.12 0.36
N LYS A 247 17.88 -18.79 -0.75
CA LYS A 247 18.97 -18.42 -1.66
C LYS A 247 18.46 -18.15 -3.07
N PRO A 248 19.02 -17.15 -3.78
CA PRO A 248 18.75 -16.94 -5.17
C PRO A 248 19.50 -17.96 -6.03
N VAL A 249 18.87 -18.39 -7.12
CA VAL A 249 19.48 -19.24 -8.16
C VAL A 249 19.33 -18.57 -9.52
N LEU A 250 20.02 -19.07 -10.54
CA LEU A 250 20.05 -18.53 -11.92
C LEU A 250 20.46 -17.04 -11.94
N GLN A 251 21.43 -16.64 -11.11
CA GLN A 251 21.84 -15.23 -10.93
C GLN A 251 22.54 -14.63 -12.17
N ASP A 252 22.99 -15.46 -13.10
CA ASP A 252 23.54 -15.06 -14.40
C ASP A 252 22.46 -14.74 -15.44
N TRP A 253 21.19 -14.94 -15.09
CA TRP A 253 20.03 -14.59 -15.89
C TRP A 253 19.32 -13.36 -15.33
N THR A 254 18.98 -12.43 -16.22
CA THR A 254 18.24 -11.21 -15.84
C THR A 254 16.75 -11.43 -16.04
N LEU A 255 15.95 -11.06 -15.05
CA LEU A 255 14.48 -11.01 -15.10
C LEU A 255 14.01 -9.56 -15.20
N PRO A 256 12.84 -9.30 -15.82
CA PRO A 256 12.22 -7.97 -15.74
C PRO A 256 12.02 -7.54 -14.29
N GLY A 257 12.43 -6.34 -13.95
CA GLY A 257 12.24 -5.76 -12.63
C GLY A 257 10.76 -5.61 -12.24
N ILE A 258 10.51 -5.19 -11.02
CA ILE A 258 9.19 -4.82 -10.54
C ILE A 258 9.19 -3.35 -10.15
N ASP A 259 8.27 -2.59 -10.73
CA ASP A 259 8.14 -1.17 -10.39
C ASP A 259 7.34 -0.99 -9.10
N LEU A 260 7.75 -0.01 -8.30
CA LEU A 260 6.99 0.53 -7.19
C LEU A 260 6.41 1.88 -7.59
N TRP A 261 5.13 2.04 -7.42
CA TRP A 261 4.38 3.23 -7.76
C TRP A 261 3.71 3.84 -6.55
N ALA A 262 3.72 5.17 -6.46
CA ALA A 262 2.76 5.94 -5.68
C ALA A 262 1.60 6.34 -6.60
N VAL A 263 0.39 5.89 -6.28
CA VAL A 263 -0.83 6.10 -7.07
C VAL A 263 -1.79 6.96 -6.27
N TYR A 264 -2.25 8.05 -6.86
CA TYR A 264 -3.20 8.97 -6.24
C TYR A 264 -4.61 8.77 -6.83
N PRO A 265 -5.67 9.00 -6.06
CA PRO A 265 -7.03 8.93 -6.57
C PRO A 265 -7.24 9.86 -7.76
N THR A 266 -8.05 9.41 -8.74
CA THR A 266 -8.38 10.18 -9.94
C THR A 266 -9.15 11.45 -9.59
N GLY A 267 -8.84 12.56 -10.31
CA GLY A 267 -9.58 13.81 -10.21
C GLY A 267 -9.28 14.64 -8.97
N ARG A 268 -8.23 14.29 -8.19
CA ARG A 268 -7.82 15.02 -6.99
C ARG A 268 -6.36 15.46 -7.10
N LEU A 269 -6.06 16.67 -6.61
CA LEU A 269 -4.68 17.04 -6.32
C LEU A 269 -4.21 16.24 -5.10
N ALA A 270 -2.98 15.74 -5.18
CA ALA A 270 -2.39 15.05 -4.03
C ALA A 270 -2.27 16.01 -2.85
N SER A 271 -2.76 15.60 -1.69
CA SER A 271 -2.67 16.37 -0.45
C SER A 271 -1.22 16.61 -0.03
N ALA A 272 -0.96 17.66 0.75
CA ALA A 272 0.39 17.95 1.25
C ALA A 272 0.95 16.77 2.08
N LYS A 273 0.11 16.16 2.94
CA LYS A 273 0.47 14.99 3.74
C LYS A 273 0.78 13.76 2.88
N ALA A 274 0.02 13.53 1.81
CA ALA A 274 0.28 12.43 0.89
C ALA A 274 1.59 12.63 0.12
N ARG A 275 1.86 13.85 -0.38
CA ARG A 275 3.13 14.17 -1.06
C ARG A 275 4.33 14.00 -0.13
N ALA A 276 4.27 14.56 1.08
CA ALA A 276 5.35 14.44 2.06
C ALA A 276 5.63 12.98 2.42
N PHE A 277 4.58 12.15 2.58
CA PHE A 277 4.76 10.73 2.85
C PHE A 277 5.36 9.97 1.66
N VAL A 278 4.94 10.26 0.44
CA VAL A 278 5.55 9.68 -0.77
C VAL A 278 7.02 10.05 -0.89
N ASP A 279 7.39 11.30 -0.63
CA ASP A 279 8.79 11.71 -0.65
C ASP A 279 9.60 11.05 0.46
N PHE A 280 9.05 10.91 1.67
CA PHE A 280 9.66 10.15 2.75
C PHE A 280 9.93 8.69 2.36
N VAL A 281 8.94 7.99 1.79
CA VAL A 281 9.10 6.60 1.33
C VAL A 281 10.11 6.52 0.19
N ALA A 282 10.08 7.45 -0.77
CA ALA A 282 11.04 7.48 -1.87
C ALA A 282 12.47 7.65 -1.38
N LEU A 283 12.72 8.55 -0.42
CA LEU A 283 14.02 8.75 0.20
C LEU A 283 14.49 7.52 0.98
N ALA A 284 13.58 6.89 1.74
CA ALA A 284 13.88 5.68 2.49
C ALA A 284 14.32 4.52 1.58
N ILE A 285 13.64 4.33 0.45
CA ILE A 285 13.99 3.32 -0.55
C ILE A 285 15.32 3.68 -1.22
N ALA A 286 15.51 4.95 -1.60
CA ALA A 286 16.74 5.42 -2.23
C ALA A 286 17.95 5.31 -1.30
N GLY A 287 17.78 5.42 0.01
CA GLY A 287 18.85 5.26 1.02
C GLY A 287 19.20 3.80 1.33
N ASP A 288 18.35 2.86 1.00
CA ASP A 288 18.53 1.45 1.34
C ASP A 288 19.22 0.69 0.19
N THR A 289 20.50 0.35 0.36
CA THR A 289 21.31 -0.37 -0.64
C THR A 289 20.75 -1.76 -0.97
N HIS A 290 20.05 -2.41 -0.04
CA HIS A 290 19.39 -3.69 -0.28
C HIS A 290 18.16 -3.55 -1.20
N LEU A 291 17.52 -2.38 -1.20
CA LEU A 291 16.36 -2.10 -2.05
C LEU A 291 16.78 -1.63 -3.46
N ARG A 292 17.99 -1.14 -3.64
CA ARG A 292 18.51 -0.70 -4.95
C ARG A 292 18.97 -1.82 -5.87
N GLY A 293 19.04 -3.07 -5.40
CA GLY A 293 19.54 -4.19 -6.20
C GLY A 293 21.07 -4.24 -6.37
N ASP A 294 21.82 -3.28 -5.83
CA ASP A 294 23.29 -3.21 -5.95
C ASP A 294 24.01 -4.32 -5.17
N SER A 295 23.31 -4.99 -4.26
CA SER A 295 23.89 -6.01 -3.38
C SER A 295 24.05 -7.39 -4.05
N VAL A 296 23.35 -7.68 -5.12
CA VAL A 296 23.40 -8.98 -5.82
C VAL A 296 24.65 -9.05 -6.71
N SER A 297 25.16 -7.92 -7.19
CA SER A 297 26.29 -7.87 -8.14
C SER A 297 27.68 -7.96 -7.49
N ARG A 298 27.84 -7.83 -6.16
CA ARG A 298 29.16 -7.70 -5.50
C ARG A 298 29.71 -8.98 -4.88
N ARG A 299 29.07 -10.13 -4.99
CA ARG A 299 29.63 -11.41 -4.47
C ARG A 299 30.16 -12.35 -5.57
N ALA A 300 30.33 -11.87 -6.79
CA ALA A 300 31.04 -12.60 -7.83
C ALA A 300 32.43 -12.00 -8.02
N GLY A 301 33.41 -12.43 -7.21
CA GLY A 301 34.84 -12.19 -7.38
C GLY A 301 35.63 -12.96 -6.35
N PRO A 302 36.91 -13.27 -6.68
CA PRO A 302 37.37 -14.22 -7.69
C PRO A 302 37.50 -15.62 -7.13
#